data_99411148ff2f0ead2bb21adb92079603
#
_entry.id   99411148ff2f0ead2bb21adb92079603
#
_cell.length_a   1.000
_cell.length_b   1.000
_cell.length_c   1.000
_cell.angle_alpha   90.00
_cell.angle_beta   90.00
_cell.angle_gamma   90.00
#
_symmetry.space_group_name_H-M   'P 1'
#
loop_
_entity.id
_entity.type
_entity.pdbx_description
1 polymer ?
#
loop_
_entity_poly.entity_id
_entity_poly.type
_entity_poly.pdbx_seq_one_letter_code
_entity_poly.pdbx_strand_id
1 'polypeptide(L)'
;MLQQRIIAQKPALVIEGQKKYLVVTDLHIGFESSLASNEIFLGKNTSINETINELSSIIDSECPDSVILLGDIKSSIKNISKSEWSDIPLFFEKIKEKANIILIPGNHDANIQRLVPEDVSLISSTGMVEGEILFTHGHTMPSENFSHVNKIIMGHLHPVFFQEESIVNGQRVWVSMRTNKDSIFPSTSGEIEITIVPSFNKYFYATNKRKYKKSISPIVEKIKQVSSARIVTLDGTIIGDENILDQVL
;
A
#
# COMPACT_ATOMS: atom_id res chain seq x y z
N MET A 1 5.59 16.45 -16.38
CA MET A 1 6.10 15.12 -15.97
C MET A 1 5.75 14.94 -14.50
N LEU A 2 5.16 13.80 -14.12
CA LEU A 2 4.87 13.52 -12.72
C LEU A 2 6.15 13.19 -11.96
N GLN A 3 6.36 13.80 -10.80
CA GLN A 3 7.49 13.53 -9.92
C GLN A 3 7.04 12.65 -8.76
N GLN A 4 7.84 11.66 -8.40
CA GLN A 4 7.60 10.77 -7.27
C GLN A 4 8.64 11.01 -6.18
N ARG A 5 8.19 11.13 -4.93
CA ARG A 5 9.04 11.30 -3.74
C ARG A 5 8.54 10.45 -2.58
N ILE A 6 9.41 9.62 -2.02
CA ILE A 6 9.16 8.90 -0.77
C ILE A 6 9.26 9.89 0.39
N ILE A 7 8.37 9.79 1.37
CA ILE A 7 8.44 10.56 2.61
C ILE A 7 9.36 9.81 3.59
N ALA A 8 10.44 10.45 4.00
CA ALA A 8 11.41 9.84 4.91
C ALA A 8 10.75 9.34 6.20
N GLN A 9 11.09 8.12 6.62
CA GLN A 9 10.59 7.43 7.82
C GLN A 9 9.08 7.12 7.80
N LYS A 10 8.38 7.34 6.68
CA LYS A 10 6.94 7.09 6.53
C LYS A 10 6.67 6.12 5.39
N PRO A 11 5.71 5.19 5.53
CA PRO A 11 5.26 4.31 4.45
C PRO A 11 4.26 5.05 3.54
N ALA A 12 4.70 6.19 3.03
CA ALA A 12 3.90 7.08 2.21
C ALA A 12 4.76 7.73 1.12
N LEU A 13 4.18 7.96 -0.04
CA LEU A 13 4.84 8.67 -1.12
C LEU A 13 3.98 9.82 -1.65
N VAL A 14 4.62 10.81 -2.23
CA VAL A 14 4.00 11.96 -2.88
C VAL A 14 4.20 11.86 -4.38
N ILE A 15 3.14 12.10 -5.13
CA ILE A 15 3.17 12.28 -6.58
C ILE A 15 2.80 13.74 -6.87
N GLU A 16 3.71 14.46 -7.47
CA GLU A 16 3.55 15.87 -7.81
C GLU A 16 3.41 16.06 -9.32
N GLY A 17 2.36 16.77 -9.74
CA GLY A 17 2.07 17.11 -11.11
C GLY A 17 1.15 18.33 -11.18
N GLN A 18 0.08 18.26 -11.95
CA GLN A 18 -0.98 19.29 -11.91
C GLN A 18 -1.74 19.26 -10.58
N LYS A 19 -1.82 18.08 -9.98
CA LYS A 19 -2.31 17.84 -8.62
C LYS A 19 -1.23 17.15 -7.81
N LYS A 20 -1.27 17.35 -6.50
CA LYS A 20 -0.41 16.68 -5.54
C LYS A 20 -1.19 15.57 -4.85
N TYR A 21 -0.72 14.34 -4.99
CA TYR A 21 -1.30 13.17 -4.38
C TYR A 21 -0.40 12.63 -3.27
N LEU A 22 -0.99 12.33 -2.12
CA LEU A 22 -0.35 11.51 -1.08
C LEU A 22 -0.86 10.08 -1.23
N VAL A 23 0.05 9.10 -1.30
CA VAL A 23 -0.30 7.70 -1.53
C VAL A 23 0.10 6.86 -0.32
N VAL A 24 -0.84 6.10 0.21
CA VAL A 24 -0.65 5.11 1.29
C VAL A 24 -1.45 3.85 0.99
N THR A 25 -1.10 2.73 1.64
CA THR A 25 -1.71 1.42 1.42
C THR A 25 -1.80 0.61 2.70
N ASP A 26 -2.65 -0.41 2.72
CA ASP A 26 -2.64 -1.48 3.72
C ASP A 26 -2.76 -0.94 5.16
N LEU A 27 -3.85 -0.22 5.42
CA LEU A 27 -4.16 0.34 6.75
C LEU A 27 -4.60 -0.74 7.74
N HIS A 28 -5.30 -1.78 7.25
CA HIS A 28 -5.79 -2.90 8.05
C HIS A 28 -6.42 -2.46 9.38
N ILE A 29 -7.32 -1.47 9.33
CA ILE A 29 -8.09 -1.02 10.50
C ILE A 29 -8.88 -2.21 11.05
N GLY A 30 -8.84 -2.42 12.38
CA GLY A 30 -9.44 -3.57 13.05
C GLY A 30 -8.47 -4.74 13.25
N PHE A 31 -7.20 -4.60 12.88
CA PHE A 31 -6.17 -5.64 13.06
C PHE A 31 -5.93 -5.98 14.53
N GLU A 32 -6.28 -5.12 15.46
CA GLU A 32 -6.21 -5.35 16.92
C GLU A 32 -6.94 -6.61 17.35
N SER A 33 -8.01 -6.97 16.66
CA SER A 33 -8.75 -8.21 16.92
C SER A 33 -7.87 -9.45 16.65
N SER A 34 -7.01 -9.39 15.65
CA SER A 34 -6.03 -10.44 15.34
C SER A 34 -4.89 -10.46 16.35
N LEU A 35 -4.45 -9.30 16.84
CA LEU A 35 -3.45 -9.20 17.91
C LEU A 35 -3.99 -9.81 19.20
N ALA A 36 -5.22 -9.48 19.57
CA ALA A 36 -5.88 -10.00 20.79
C ALA A 36 -6.02 -11.53 20.75
N SER A 37 -6.27 -12.14 19.60
CA SER A 37 -6.31 -13.61 19.46
C SER A 37 -4.93 -14.28 19.63
N ASN A 38 -3.85 -13.50 19.57
CA ASN A 38 -2.47 -13.92 19.86
C ASN A 38 -1.97 -13.39 21.24
N GLU A 39 -2.89 -13.05 22.15
CA GLU A 39 -2.60 -12.56 23.50
C GLU A 39 -1.84 -11.23 23.56
N ILE A 40 -1.84 -10.47 22.46
CA ILE A 40 -1.25 -9.13 22.40
C ILE A 40 -2.38 -8.10 22.46
N PHE A 41 -2.43 -7.35 23.55
CA PHE A 41 -3.48 -6.36 23.78
C PHE A 41 -2.93 -4.94 23.63
N LEU A 42 -3.45 -4.21 22.64
CA LEU A 42 -3.30 -2.76 22.54
C LEU A 42 -4.35 -2.07 23.39
N GLY A 43 -4.06 -0.88 23.89
CA GLY A 43 -5.06 -0.06 24.57
C GLY A 43 -6.28 0.21 23.68
N LYS A 44 -7.43 0.48 24.29
CA LYS A 44 -8.68 0.75 23.54
C LYS A 44 -8.47 1.92 22.57
N ASN A 45 -8.85 1.72 21.29
CA ASN A 45 -8.73 2.69 20.21
C ASN A 45 -7.29 3.20 19.93
N THR A 46 -6.25 2.54 20.44
CA THR A 46 -4.86 3.00 20.27
C THR A 46 -4.45 2.97 18.82
N SER A 47 -4.65 1.85 18.13
CA SER A 47 -4.21 1.68 16.73
C SER A 47 -4.93 2.62 15.76
N ILE A 48 -6.25 2.78 15.88
CA ILE A 48 -7.00 3.69 15.01
C ILE A 48 -6.60 5.15 15.22
N ASN A 49 -6.44 5.58 16.47
CA ASN A 49 -6.00 6.94 16.79
C ASN A 49 -4.58 7.21 16.29
N GLU A 50 -3.66 6.25 16.44
CA GLU A 50 -2.30 6.37 15.89
C GLU A 50 -2.31 6.48 14.37
N THR A 51 -3.10 5.66 13.67
CA THR A 51 -3.25 5.70 12.21
C THR A 51 -3.79 7.05 11.74
N ILE A 52 -4.87 7.55 12.38
CA ILE A 52 -5.44 8.86 12.07
C ILE A 52 -4.43 9.99 12.31
N ASN A 53 -3.78 10.00 13.48
CA ASN A 53 -2.83 11.04 13.85
C ASN A 53 -1.60 11.05 12.93
N GLU A 54 -1.07 9.87 12.62
CA GLU A 54 0.10 9.75 11.73
C GLU A 54 -0.24 10.22 10.31
N LEU A 55 -1.34 9.75 9.73
CA LEU A 55 -1.76 10.17 8.39
C LEU A 55 -2.11 11.66 8.36
N SER A 56 -2.82 12.16 9.37
CA SER A 56 -3.14 13.60 9.51
C SER A 56 -1.89 14.45 9.56
N SER A 57 -0.88 14.05 10.33
CA SER A 57 0.39 14.77 10.40
C SER A 57 1.12 14.84 9.05
N ILE A 58 1.07 13.75 8.27
CA ILE A 58 1.64 13.71 6.93
C ILE A 58 0.86 14.65 5.99
N ILE A 59 -0.48 14.61 6.04
CA ILE A 59 -1.33 15.50 5.23
C ILE A 59 -1.07 16.97 5.56
N ASP A 60 -0.98 17.32 6.84
CA ASP A 60 -0.71 18.69 7.28
C ASP A 60 0.68 19.19 6.80
N SER A 61 1.67 18.30 6.78
CA SER A 61 3.02 18.61 6.31
C SER A 61 3.12 18.73 4.79
N GLU A 62 2.45 17.83 4.07
CA GLU A 62 2.55 17.72 2.62
C GLU A 62 1.52 18.56 1.87
N CYS A 63 0.40 18.90 2.50
CA CYS A 63 -0.71 19.66 1.90
C CYS A 63 -1.13 19.09 0.52
N PRO A 64 -1.49 17.79 0.41
CA PRO A 64 -1.90 17.19 -0.86
C PRO A 64 -3.29 17.65 -1.27
N ASP A 65 -3.58 17.70 -2.59
CA ASP A 65 -4.93 17.90 -3.11
C ASP A 65 -5.83 16.69 -2.82
N SER A 66 -5.24 15.50 -2.81
CA SER A 66 -5.95 14.26 -2.53
C SER A 66 -5.04 13.20 -1.91
N VAL A 67 -5.64 12.35 -1.07
CA VAL A 67 -5.01 11.12 -0.56
C VAL A 67 -5.52 9.95 -1.37
N ILE A 68 -4.62 9.17 -1.97
CA ILE A 68 -4.90 7.91 -2.63
C ILE A 68 -4.67 6.77 -1.64
N LEU A 69 -5.73 6.05 -1.30
CA LEU A 69 -5.69 4.85 -0.48
C LEU A 69 -5.66 3.64 -1.42
N LEU A 70 -4.54 2.91 -1.44
CA LEU A 70 -4.34 1.75 -2.32
C LEU A 70 -4.82 0.44 -1.68
N GLY A 71 -6.02 0.45 -1.13
CA GLY A 71 -6.71 -0.73 -0.64
C GLY A 71 -6.27 -1.26 0.72
N ASP A 72 -6.95 -2.35 1.11
CA ASP A 72 -6.84 -3.02 2.39
C ASP A 72 -7.00 -2.05 3.57
N ILE A 73 -8.12 -1.28 3.50
CA ILE A 73 -8.51 -0.35 4.56
C ILE A 73 -8.92 -1.12 5.79
N LYS A 74 -9.75 -2.16 5.63
CA LYS A 74 -10.15 -3.03 6.74
C LYS A 74 -9.27 -4.28 6.85
N SER A 75 -9.23 -4.86 8.02
CA SER A 75 -8.42 -6.05 8.31
C SER A 75 -9.13 -7.34 7.94
N SER A 76 -10.43 -7.44 8.14
CA SER A 76 -11.20 -8.66 7.86
C SER A 76 -11.50 -8.81 6.36
N ILE A 77 -11.37 -10.03 5.83
CA ILE A 77 -11.53 -10.27 4.38
C ILE A 77 -13.01 -10.26 3.97
N LYS A 78 -13.85 -11.12 4.58
CA LYS A 78 -15.23 -11.36 4.11
C LYS A 78 -16.27 -10.48 4.77
N ASN A 79 -16.22 -10.40 6.09
CA ASN A 79 -17.23 -9.71 6.90
C ASN A 79 -16.65 -8.39 7.42
N ILE A 80 -17.52 -7.49 7.86
CA ILE A 80 -17.14 -6.29 8.58
C ILE A 80 -17.22 -6.62 10.07
N SER A 81 -16.13 -6.49 10.79
CA SER A 81 -16.08 -6.72 12.24
C SER A 81 -16.75 -5.57 13.00
N LYS A 82 -17.05 -5.80 14.29
CA LYS A 82 -17.70 -4.77 15.11
C LYS A 82 -16.84 -3.51 15.28
N SER A 83 -15.53 -3.66 15.39
CA SER A 83 -14.61 -2.51 15.46
C SER A 83 -14.53 -1.79 14.12
N GLU A 84 -14.48 -2.49 13.00
CA GLU A 84 -14.46 -1.89 11.67
C GLU A 84 -15.71 -1.03 11.38
N TRP A 85 -16.89 -1.43 11.89
CA TRP A 85 -18.13 -0.64 11.78
C TRP A 85 -18.05 0.72 12.47
N SER A 86 -17.22 0.87 13.52
CA SER A 86 -17.03 2.15 14.22
C SER A 86 -15.81 2.91 13.72
N ASP A 87 -14.71 2.20 13.49
CA ASP A 87 -13.38 2.80 13.34
C ASP A 87 -13.11 3.27 11.91
N ILE A 88 -13.65 2.56 10.90
CA ILE A 88 -13.48 2.95 9.50
C ILE A 88 -14.25 4.23 9.15
N PRO A 89 -15.55 4.38 9.52
CA PRO A 89 -16.24 5.67 9.32
C PRO A 89 -15.55 6.83 10.07
N LEU A 90 -15.07 6.60 11.30
CA LEU A 90 -14.31 7.59 12.06
C LEU A 90 -13.02 8.00 11.33
N PHE A 91 -12.28 7.03 10.78
CA PHE A 91 -11.09 7.29 9.98
C PHE A 91 -11.41 8.21 8.80
N PHE A 92 -12.41 7.84 7.99
CA PHE A 92 -12.80 8.65 6.84
C PHE A 92 -13.28 10.03 7.24
N GLU A 93 -14.08 10.15 8.30
CA GLU A 93 -14.55 11.44 8.82
C GLU A 93 -13.36 12.38 9.13
N LYS A 94 -12.33 11.86 9.81
CA LYS A 94 -11.17 12.66 10.23
C LYS A 94 -10.23 13.01 9.07
N ILE A 95 -10.03 12.10 8.13
CA ILE A 95 -9.10 12.36 7.02
C ILE A 95 -9.72 13.28 5.96
N LYS A 96 -11.04 13.14 5.68
CA LYS A 96 -11.71 14.00 4.72
C LYS A 96 -11.82 15.48 5.15
N GLU A 97 -11.70 15.77 6.46
CA GLU A 97 -11.60 17.14 6.97
C GLU A 97 -10.35 17.86 6.44
N LYS A 98 -9.32 17.11 5.96
CA LYS A 98 -8.01 17.62 5.60
C LYS A 98 -7.68 17.53 4.11
N ALA A 99 -8.17 16.50 3.42
CA ALA A 99 -7.91 16.29 1.99
C ALA A 99 -9.02 15.46 1.34
N ASN A 100 -9.17 15.59 0.02
CA ASN A 100 -10.03 14.69 -0.74
C ASN A 100 -9.47 13.26 -0.68
N ILE A 101 -10.36 12.27 -0.70
CA ILE A 101 -9.96 10.86 -0.62
C ILE A 101 -10.36 10.14 -1.90
N ILE A 102 -9.42 9.39 -2.44
CA ILE A 102 -9.60 8.44 -3.54
C ILE A 102 -9.28 7.05 -3.00
N LEU A 103 -10.23 6.13 -3.03
CA LEU A 103 -10.05 4.76 -2.56
C LEU A 103 -10.07 3.79 -3.74
N ILE A 104 -9.00 3.01 -3.89
CA ILE A 104 -8.90 1.86 -4.79
C ILE A 104 -8.97 0.62 -3.90
N PRO A 105 -10.07 -0.17 -3.90
CA PRO A 105 -10.26 -1.24 -2.94
C PRO A 105 -9.25 -2.39 -3.09
N GLY A 106 -8.82 -2.97 -1.96
CA GLY A 106 -8.01 -4.16 -1.87
C GLY A 106 -8.84 -5.45 -1.72
N ASN A 107 -8.16 -6.58 -1.55
CA ASN A 107 -8.82 -7.88 -1.36
C ASN A 107 -9.48 -8.02 0.02
N HIS A 108 -9.07 -7.25 1.01
CA HIS A 108 -9.74 -7.18 2.30
C HIS A 108 -10.98 -6.28 2.29
N ASP A 109 -11.18 -5.46 1.27
CA ASP A 109 -12.20 -4.41 1.25
C ASP A 109 -13.58 -4.88 0.75
N ALA A 110 -13.88 -6.18 0.86
CA ALA A 110 -15.22 -6.67 0.56
C ALA A 110 -16.28 -5.91 1.38
N ASN A 111 -17.31 -5.37 0.70
CA ASN A 111 -18.38 -4.54 1.29
C ASN A 111 -17.92 -3.19 1.89
N ILE A 112 -16.76 -2.70 1.56
CA ILE A 112 -16.22 -1.42 2.07
C ILE A 112 -17.15 -0.23 1.77
N GLN A 113 -17.92 -0.27 0.69
CA GLN A 113 -18.88 0.76 0.31
C GLN A 113 -19.94 1.06 1.38
N ARG A 114 -20.14 0.15 2.36
CA ARG A 114 -21.04 0.36 3.50
C ARG A 114 -20.45 1.24 4.59
N LEU A 115 -19.13 1.46 4.55
CA LEU A 115 -18.36 2.17 5.56
C LEU A 115 -17.77 3.48 5.03
N VAL A 116 -17.72 3.61 3.71
CA VAL A 116 -17.13 4.76 3.01
C VAL A 116 -18.20 5.85 2.84
N PRO A 117 -17.92 7.10 3.23
CA PRO A 117 -18.79 8.24 2.96
C PRO A 117 -19.01 8.47 1.45
N GLU A 118 -20.17 9.04 1.08
CA GLU A 118 -20.54 9.29 -0.33
C GLU A 118 -19.60 10.25 -1.06
N ASP A 119 -18.95 11.14 -0.33
CA ASP A 119 -18.00 12.14 -0.85
C ASP A 119 -16.58 11.59 -1.08
N VAL A 120 -16.32 10.32 -0.75
CA VAL A 120 -15.07 9.62 -1.08
C VAL A 120 -15.17 9.03 -2.49
N SER A 121 -14.17 9.30 -3.32
CA SER A 121 -14.09 8.73 -4.67
C SER A 121 -13.71 7.25 -4.63
N LEU A 122 -14.70 6.36 -4.68
CA LEU A 122 -14.47 4.91 -4.73
C LEU A 122 -14.23 4.46 -6.17
N ILE A 123 -13.03 3.97 -6.45
CA ILE A 123 -12.57 3.55 -7.78
C ILE A 123 -12.69 2.03 -7.92
N SER A 124 -12.59 1.51 -9.14
CA SER A 124 -12.51 0.07 -9.39
C SER A 124 -11.23 -0.53 -8.78
N SER A 125 -11.30 -1.79 -8.33
CA SER A 125 -10.14 -2.55 -7.86
C SER A 125 -9.07 -2.79 -8.93
N THR A 126 -9.40 -2.59 -10.23
CA THR A 126 -8.43 -2.65 -11.32
C THR A 126 -7.47 -1.46 -11.33
N GLY A 127 -7.80 -0.39 -10.63
CA GLY A 127 -6.93 0.77 -10.45
C GLY A 127 -7.40 2.06 -11.14
N MET A 128 -6.58 3.09 -10.99
CA MET A 128 -6.73 4.42 -11.56
C MET A 128 -5.44 4.83 -12.25
N VAL A 129 -5.55 5.50 -13.38
CA VAL A 129 -4.41 6.06 -14.11
C VAL A 129 -4.37 7.57 -13.96
N GLU A 130 -3.20 8.09 -13.61
CA GLU A 130 -2.87 9.51 -13.68
C GLU A 130 -1.60 9.68 -14.52
N GLY A 131 -1.72 10.32 -15.67
CA GLY A 131 -0.65 10.41 -16.66
C GLY A 131 -0.15 9.03 -17.10
N GLU A 132 1.12 8.72 -16.82
CA GLU A 132 1.76 7.44 -17.15
C GLU A 132 1.87 6.49 -15.95
N ILE A 133 1.18 6.77 -14.84
CA ILE A 133 1.20 5.99 -13.61
C ILE A 133 -0.13 5.30 -13.39
N LEU A 134 -0.10 3.98 -13.21
CA LEU A 134 -1.22 3.19 -12.73
C LEU A 134 -1.11 3.04 -11.21
N PHE A 135 -2.15 3.41 -10.50
CA PHE A 135 -2.36 3.14 -9.07
C PHE A 135 -3.29 1.95 -8.93
N THR A 136 -2.87 0.91 -8.26
CA THR A 136 -3.67 -0.29 -7.98
C THR A 136 -3.28 -0.88 -6.64
N HIS A 137 -4.19 -1.65 -6.02
CA HIS A 137 -3.78 -2.39 -4.81
C HIS A 137 -2.79 -3.51 -5.13
N GLY A 138 -2.92 -4.20 -6.26
CA GLY A 138 -1.98 -5.24 -6.69
C GLY A 138 -2.46 -6.68 -6.55
N HIS A 139 -3.67 -6.91 -6.02
CA HIS A 139 -4.27 -8.24 -5.87
C HIS A 139 -4.99 -8.74 -7.13
N THR A 140 -5.09 -7.91 -8.16
CA THR A 140 -5.69 -8.23 -9.47
C THR A 140 -4.77 -7.80 -10.60
N MET A 141 -4.88 -8.46 -11.76
CA MET A 141 -4.20 -7.98 -12.98
C MET A 141 -4.85 -6.68 -13.46
N PRO A 142 -4.07 -5.71 -13.91
CA PRO A 142 -4.60 -4.51 -14.55
C PRO A 142 -5.25 -4.83 -15.90
N SER A 143 -6.17 -3.95 -16.32
CA SER A 143 -6.76 -4.03 -17.65
C SER A 143 -5.74 -3.66 -18.73
N GLU A 144 -5.78 -4.33 -19.89
CA GLU A 144 -5.00 -3.97 -21.09
C GLU A 144 -5.24 -2.51 -21.54
N ASN A 145 -6.40 -1.93 -21.22
CA ASN A 145 -6.68 -0.53 -21.51
C ASN A 145 -5.71 0.43 -20.81
N PHE A 146 -4.99 -0.03 -19.79
CA PHE A 146 -3.96 0.73 -19.08
C PHE A 146 -2.55 0.50 -19.64
N SER A 147 -2.43 -0.19 -20.77
CA SER A 147 -1.14 -0.56 -21.36
C SER A 147 -0.24 0.61 -21.80
N HIS A 148 -0.75 1.84 -21.82
CA HIS A 148 0.02 3.05 -22.11
C HIS A 148 0.90 3.52 -20.95
N VAL A 149 0.65 3.03 -19.71
CA VAL A 149 1.43 3.46 -18.52
C VAL A 149 2.86 2.91 -18.56
N ASN A 150 3.79 3.64 -17.95
CA ASN A 150 5.19 3.25 -17.79
C ASN A 150 5.57 2.94 -16.35
N LYS A 151 4.63 3.15 -15.44
CA LYS A 151 4.83 2.88 -14.01
C LYS A 151 3.57 2.31 -13.37
N ILE A 152 3.76 1.39 -12.43
CA ILE A 152 2.73 0.88 -11.52
C ILE A 152 3.15 1.22 -10.08
N ILE A 153 2.23 1.78 -9.30
CA ILE A 153 2.38 1.97 -7.86
C ILE A 153 1.33 1.09 -7.18
N MET A 154 1.78 0.17 -6.32
CA MET A 154 0.91 -0.82 -5.70
C MET A 154 1.28 -1.10 -4.24
N GLY A 155 0.33 -1.66 -3.48
CA GLY A 155 0.47 -2.21 -2.13
C GLY A 155 0.45 -3.73 -2.10
N HIS A 156 -0.37 -4.32 -1.21
CA HIS A 156 -0.75 -5.72 -1.12
C HIS A 156 0.35 -6.67 -0.62
N LEU A 157 1.59 -6.53 -1.08
CA LEU A 157 2.67 -7.46 -0.78
C LEU A 157 3.35 -7.22 0.56
N HIS A 158 3.09 -6.07 1.17
CA HIS A 158 3.64 -5.69 2.48
C HIS A 158 5.15 -5.98 2.62
N PRO A 159 6.02 -5.44 1.77
CA PRO A 159 7.42 -5.85 1.74
C PRO A 159 8.12 -5.57 3.07
N VAL A 160 8.74 -6.63 3.61
CA VAL A 160 9.51 -6.62 4.85
C VAL A 160 10.79 -7.39 4.65
N PHE A 161 11.90 -6.82 5.06
CA PHE A 161 13.20 -7.47 4.96
C PHE A 161 13.38 -8.48 6.08
N PHE A 162 13.59 -9.76 5.73
CA PHE A 162 13.84 -10.84 6.66
C PHE A 162 15.20 -11.48 6.41
N GLN A 163 16.17 -11.11 7.22
CA GLN A 163 17.49 -11.77 7.28
C GLN A 163 17.93 -11.85 8.73
N GLU A 164 18.11 -13.06 9.25
CA GLU A 164 18.62 -13.29 10.60
C GLU A 164 19.97 -12.57 10.76
N GLU A 165 20.23 -12.03 11.96
CA GLU A 165 21.43 -11.25 12.31
C GLU A 165 21.56 -9.87 11.64
N SER A 166 20.70 -9.49 10.71
CA SER A 166 20.70 -8.13 10.15
C SER A 166 20.09 -7.13 11.13
N ILE A 167 20.71 -5.95 11.26
CA ILE A 167 20.18 -4.82 12.07
C ILE A 167 18.87 -4.26 11.51
N VAL A 168 18.56 -4.50 10.23
CA VAL A 168 17.31 -4.09 9.57
C VAL A 168 16.30 -5.22 9.44
N ASN A 169 16.55 -6.37 10.11
CA ASN A 169 15.64 -7.50 10.09
C ASN A 169 14.25 -7.15 10.62
N GLY A 170 13.22 -7.48 9.87
CA GLY A 170 11.81 -7.18 10.21
C GLY A 170 11.39 -5.74 9.92
N GLN A 171 12.21 -4.94 9.27
CA GLN A 171 11.83 -3.60 8.84
C GLN A 171 11.01 -3.61 7.55
N ARG A 172 9.99 -2.73 7.48
CA ARG A 172 9.25 -2.44 6.26
C ARG A 172 10.17 -1.76 5.26
N VAL A 173 10.04 -2.13 3.99
CA VAL A 173 10.89 -1.61 2.92
C VAL A 173 10.07 -1.20 1.70
N TRP A 174 10.59 -0.26 0.95
CA TRP A 174 10.16 0.05 -0.40
C TRP A 174 10.82 -0.89 -1.37
N VAL A 175 10.10 -1.36 -2.36
CA VAL A 175 10.65 -2.11 -3.48
C VAL A 175 10.31 -1.37 -4.76
N SER A 176 11.32 -1.00 -5.54
CA SER A 176 11.17 -0.50 -6.89
C SER A 176 11.89 -1.43 -7.83
N MET A 177 11.21 -1.94 -8.85
CA MET A 177 11.80 -2.87 -9.81
C MET A 177 11.40 -2.51 -11.24
N ARG A 178 12.25 -2.87 -12.20
CA ARG A 178 11.97 -2.77 -13.63
C ARG A 178 11.89 -4.15 -14.26
N THR A 179 10.96 -4.29 -15.16
CA THR A 179 10.72 -5.56 -15.88
C THR A 179 10.19 -5.27 -17.28
N ASN A 180 10.15 -6.32 -18.10
CA ASN A 180 9.53 -6.24 -19.43
C ASN A 180 8.02 -5.98 -19.29
N LYS A 181 7.54 -4.99 -20.00
CA LYS A 181 6.15 -4.53 -19.97
C LYS A 181 5.18 -5.59 -20.49
N ASP A 182 5.60 -6.40 -21.45
CA ASP A 182 4.81 -7.50 -22.02
C ASP A 182 4.46 -8.60 -21.00
N SER A 183 5.19 -8.69 -19.88
CA SER A 183 4.84 -9.59 -18.78
C SER A 183 3.50 -9.22 -18.13
N ILE A 184 3.14 -7.93 -18.13
CA ILE A 184 1.92 -7.40 -17.51
C ILE A 184 0.88 -7.04 -18.58
N PHE A 185 1.31 -6.41 -19.66
CA PHE A 185 0.50 -5.97 -20.79
C PHE A 185 0.99 -6.65 -22.09
N PRO A 186 0.49 -7.86 -22.41
CA PRO A 186 0.98 -8.67 -23.54
C PRO A 186 0.95 -7.98 -24.91
N SER A 187 0.11 -6.97 -25.08
CA SER A 187 -0.01 -6.20 -26.34
C SER A 187 1.09 -5.14 -26.53
N THR A 188 2.02 -4.99 -25.58
CA THR A 188 3.02 -3.91 -25.57
C THR A 188 4.44 -4.45 -25.51
N SER A 189 5.42 -3.55 -25.69
CA SER A 189 6.85 -3.82 -25.54
C SER A 189 7.52 -2.71 -24.73
N GLY A 190 8.78 -2.93 -24.36
CA GLY A 190 9.57 -2.01 -23.55
C GLY A 190 9.62 -2.39 -22.09
N GLU A 191 10.02 -1.45 -21.23
CA GLU A 191 10.12 -1.65 -19.78
C GLU A 191 8.99 -0.93 -19.03
N ILE A 192 8.67 -1.46 -17.85
CA ILE A 192 7.77 -0.85 -16.88
C ILE A 192 8.42 -0.85 -15.51
N GLU A 193 8.26 0.23 -14.77
CA GLU A 193 8.68 0.33 -13.38
C GLU A 193 7.52 -0.01 -12.45
N ILE A 194 7.78 -0.82 -11.42
CA ILE A 194 6.81 -1.17 -10.38
C ILE A 194 7.36 -0.71 -9.06
N THR A 195 6.60 0.13 -8.35
CA THR A 195 6.89 0.54 -6.98
C THR A 195 5.90 -0.12 -6.04
N ILE A 196 6.40 -0.92 -5.10
CA ILE A 196 5.61 -1.56 -4.05
C ILE A 196 5.74 -0.71 -2.79
N VAL A 197 4.62 -0.19 -2.35
CA VAL A 197 4.50 0.67 -1.17
C VAL A 197 4.46 -0.22 0.07
N PRO A 198 5.27 0.05 1.11
CA PRO A 198 5.17 -0.69 2.37
C PRO A 198 3.85 -0.39 3.09
N SER A 199 3.32 -1.39 3.81
CA SER A 199 2.09 -1.26 4.59
C SER A 199 2.16 -0.07 5.56
N PHE A 200 1.07 0.71 5.61
CA PHE A 200 0.95 1.81 6.58
C PHE A 200 0.80 1.26 8.00
N ASN A 201 0.10 0.13 8.18
CA ASN A 201 -0.06 -0.50 9.48
C ASN A 201 1.26 -1.08 10.00
N LYS A 202 1.79 -0.49 11.07
CA LYS A 202 3.03 -0.92 11.71
C LYS A 202 2.91 -2.21 12.54
N TYR A 203 1.69 -2.61 12.88
CA TYR A 203 1.43 -3.77 13.75
C TYR A 203 1.22 -5.06 12.98
N PHE A 204 0.98 -4.99 11.68
CA PHE A 204 0.67 -6.16 10.85
C PHE A 204 1.74 -7.26 10.98
N TYR A 205 3.00 -6.89 11.19
CA TYR A 205 4.15 -7.81 11.30
C TYR A 205 4.48 -8.24 12.73
N ALA A 206 3.90 -7.62 13.76
CA ALA A 206 4.25 -7.89 15.15
C ALA A 206 3.92 -9.33 15.57
N THR A 207 2.99 -10.00 14.90
CA THR A 207 2.46 -11.30 15.29
C THR A 207 3.05 -12.50 14.54
N ASN A 208 3.88 -12.31 13.48
CA ASN A 208 4.00 -13.41 12.53
C ASN A 208 5.38 -13.72 11.95
N LYS A 209 6.47 -13.55 12.70
CA LYS A 209 7.81 -14.02 12.26
C LYS A 209 7.85 -15.48 11.80
N ARG A 210 6.96 -16.37 12.28
CA ARG A 210 6.93 -17.81 11.94
C ARG A 210 5.75 -18.25 11.08
N LYS A 211 4.72 -17.40 10.87
CA LYS A 211 3.48 -17.76 10.16
C LYS A 211 3.15 -16.81 9.02
N TYR A 212 4.06 -15.92 8.68
CA TYR A 212 3.85 -14.99 7.60
C TYR A 212 3.75 -15.76 6.27
N LYS A 213 2.52 -15.90 5.79
CA LYS A 213 2.32 -16.30 4.40
C LYS A 213 2.50 -15.05 3.56
N LYS A 214 3.48 -15.07 2.67
CA LYS A 214 3.65 -14.01 1.68
C LYS A 214 2.34 -13.80 0.93
N SER A 215 1.92 -12.57 0.78
CA SER A 215 0.82 -12.22 -0.10
C SER A 215 1.24 -12.50 -1.55
N ILE A 216 0.33 -13.01 -2.34
CA ILE A 216 0.59 -13.37 -3.74
C ILE A 216 -0.05 -12.31 -4.62
N SER A 217 0.75 -11.63 -5.43
CA SER A 217 0.26 -10.70 -6.44
C SER A 217 0.34 -11.30 -7.83
N PRO A 218 -0.76 -11.39 -8.56
CA PRO A 218 -0.74 -11.87 -9.93
C PRO A 218 0.11 -11.00 -10.87
N ILE A 219 0.31 -9.72 -10.53
CA ILE A 219 1.22 -8.82 -11.25
C ILE A 219 2.65 -9.33 -11.10
N VAL A 220 3.09 -9.59 -9.87
CA VAL A 220 4.47 -10.03 -9.58
C VAL A 220 4.72 -11.46 -10.07
N GLU A 221 3.73 -12.35 -9.96
CA GLU A 221 3.84 -13.72 -10.49
C GLU A 221 4.01 -13.80 -12.01
N LYS A 222 3.53 -12.80 -12.75
CA LYS A 222 3.71 -12.72 -14.21
C LYS A 222 5.09 -12.25 -14.63
N ILE A 223 5.86 -11.65 -13.73
CA ILE A 223 7.20 -11.15 -14.04
C ILE A 223 8.14 -12.34 -14.20
N LYS A 224 8.66 -12.51 -15.42
CA LYS A 224 9.61 -13.57 -15.74
C LYS A 224 11.04 -13.20 -15.40
N GLN A 225 11.36 -11.92 -15.51
CA GLN A 225 12.70 -11.40 -15.31
C GLN A 225 12.63 -9.97 -14.80
N VAL A 226 13.34 -9.67 -13.74
CA VAL A 226 13.58 -8.32 -13.23
C VAL A 226 14.90 -7.83 -13.82
N SER A 227 14.88 -6.71 -14.55
CA SER A 227 16.08 -6.12 -15.14
C SER A 227 16.90 -5.32 -14.13
N SER A 228 16.23 -4.75 -13.13
CA SER A 228 16.88 -4.10 -11.98
C SER A 228 15.87 -3.94 -10.84
N ALA A 229 16.36 -3.97 -9.60
CA ALA A 229 15.54 -3.60 -8.46
C ALA A 229 16.34 -2.75 -7.46
N ARG A 230 15.59 -2.04 -6.61
CA ARG A 230 16.12 -1.30 -5.47
C ARG A 230 15.22 -1.51 -4.28
N ILE A 231 15.83 -1.92 -3.18
CA ILE A 231 15.16 -2.17 -1.90
C ILE A 231 15.67 -1.13 -0.91
N VAL A 232 14.75 -0.37 -0.33
CA VAL A 232 15.06 0.82 0.47
C VAL A 232 14.25 0.78 1.76
N THR A 233 14.89 0.96 2.91
CA THR A 233 14.22 1.10 4.20
C THR A 233 13.43 2.42 4.28
N LEU A 234 12.59 2.58 5.28
CA LEU A 234 11.79 3.81 5.43
C LEU A 234 12.65 5.06 5.68
N ASP A 235 13.86 4.90 6.22
CA ASP A 235 14.80 6.01 6.43
C ASP A 235 15.62 6.37 5.18
N GLY A 236 15.44 5.62 4.08
CA GLY A 236 16.10 5.89 2.80
C GLY A 236 17.39 5.10 2.57
N THR A 237 17.78 4.19 3.48
CA THR A 237 18.96 3.35 3.30
C THR A 237 18.68 2.28 2.24
N ILE A 238 19.51 2.22 1.20
CA ILE A 238 19.46 1.15 0.19
C ILE A 238 20.09 -0.10 0.80
N ILE A 239 19.33 -1.20 0.87
CA ILE A 239 19.77 -2.44 1.48
C ILE A 239 19.95 -3.58 0.47
N GLY A 240 19.51 -3.40 -0.76
CA GLY A 240 19.67 -4.43 -1.78
C GLY A 240 19.12 -4.08 -3.15
N ASP A 241 19.29 -5.05 -4.03
CA ASP A 241 18.91 -5.05 -5.44
C ASP A 241 18.05 -6.27 -5.78
N GLU A 242 17.95 -6.64 -7.06
CA GLU A 242 17.17 -7.79 -7.54
C GLU A 242 17.58 -9.14 -6.94
N ASN A 243 18.81 -9.27 -6.45
CA ASN A 243 19.34 -10.56 -5.91
C ASN A 243 18.73 -10.93 -4.56
N ILE A 244 18.11 -9.97 -3.84
CA ILE A 244 17.49 -10.22 -2.54
C ILE A 244 15.98 -10.03 -2.54
N LEU A 245 15.34 -9.95 -3.71
CA LEU A 245 13.88 -9.79 -3.80
C LEU A 245 13.12 -10.90 -3.05
N ASP A 246 13.58 -12.14 -3.10
CA ASP A 246 12.96 -13.27 -2.38
C ASP A 246 13.00 -13.15 -0.85
N GLN A 247 13.84 -12.25 -0.32
CA GLN A 247 13.93 -11.98 1.11
C GLN A 247 12.93 -10.91 1.58
N VAL A 248 12.28 -10.21 0.64
CA VAL A 248 11.36 -9.10 0.93
C VAL A 248 9.96 -9.29 0.35
N LEU A 249 9.80 -10.04 -0.75
CA LEU A 249 8.53 -10.32 -1.43
C LEU A 249 8.05 -11.75 -1.25
#